data_c7801dc9cf92421f55b86ba527021676
#
_entry.id   c7801dc9cf92421f55b86ba527021676
#
_cell.length_a   1.000
_cell.length_b   1.000
_cell.length_c   1.000
_cell.angle_alpha   90.00
_cell.angle_beta   90.00
_cell.angle_gamma   90.00
#
_symmetry.space_group_name_H-M   'P 1'
#
loop_
_entity.id
_entity.type
_entity.pdbx_description
1 polymer ?
#
loop_
_entity_poly.entity_id
_entity_poly.type
_entity_poly.pdbx_seq_one_letter_code
_entity_poly.pdbx_strand_id
1 'polypeptide(L)'
;VAPASIADYDERTAGWHEADPALPVQENPVADSPSAASVENFSAAMTGDQTFQFGGRPAKYTVLYFYPKDNTPGCTTESMAFRDHHDAFLAAGAEVYGISRDSLRSHEGFKSKLGLPFELISDPDELVCNQFGVMKNKMMYGKQVRGVERSTFVVDAHGRLVKEWRGVKVNDHVDEVLEFVKSQP
;
A
#
# COMPACT_ATOMS: atom_id res chain seq x y z
N VAL A 1 3.63 -11.80 15.20
CA VAL A 1 3.15 -11.39 14.09
C VAL A 1 4.18 -10.94 13.14
N ALA A 2 3.75 -10.40 12.18
CA ALA A 2 4.63 -10.00 11.19
C ALA A 2 5.85 -9.30 11.66
N PRO A 3 5.79 -8.65 12.64
CA PRO A 3 6.93 -7.88 13.08
C PRO A 3 8.18 -8.67 13.13
N ALA A 4 8.04 -9.75 13.67
CA ALA A 4 9.22 -10.51 13.85
C ALA A 4 9.84 -10.79 12.55
N SER A 5 9.04 -11.10 11.65
CA SER A 5 9.63 -11.52 10.43
C SER A 5 10.28 -10.35 9.75
N ILE A 6 9.79 -9.24 9.95
CA ILE A 6 10.37 -8.15 9.29
C ILE A 6 11.76 -7.95 9.77
N ALA A 7 11.95 -8.12 10.99
CA ALA A 7 13.25 -7.89 11.52
C ALA A 7 14.22 -8.83 10.90
N ASP A 8 13.76 -9.96 10.59
CA ASP A 8 14.68 -10.90 10.07
C ASP A 8 15.12 -10.60 8.69
N TYR A 9 14.40 -9.89 8.05
CA TYR A 9 14.81 -9.67 6.73
C TYR A 9 15.97 -8.82 6.65
N ASP A 10 16.38 -8.28 7.53
CA ASP A 10 17.39 -7.37 7.52
C ASP A 10 18.01 -7.29 6.22
N GLU A 11 18.49 -6.32 5.98
CA GLU A 11 19.02 -6.00 4.78
C GLU A 11 20.14 -6.76 4.31
N ARG A 12 20.80 -7.34 5.12
CA ARG A 12 21.93 -7.97 4.60
C ARG A 12 21.57 -8.97 3.63
N THR A 13 20.42 -9.40 3.62
CA THR A 13 20.19 -10.47 2.76
C THR A 13 19.52 -9.91 1.62
N ALA A 14 19.63 -8.88 1.32
CA ALA A 14 19.08 -8.37 0.18
C ALA A 14 18.15 -9.33 -0.38
N GLY A 15 18.35 -10.41 -0.18
CA GLY A 15 17.50 -11.29 -0.80
C GLY A 15 16.40 -11.72 0.05
N TRP A 16 16.13 -11.01 1.00
CA TRP A 16 15.11 -11.43 1.85
C TRP A 16 13.87 -11.74 1.08
N HIS A 17 13.78 -11.24 -0.06
CA HIS A 17 12.61 -11.53 -0.71
C HIS A 17 12.68 -12.86 -1.35
N GLU A 18 13.70 -13.23 -1.82
CA GLU A 18 13.66 -14.45 -2.46
C GLU A 18 14.09 -15.44 -1.56
N ALA A 19 14.38 -15.03 -0.59
CA ALA A 19 14.91 -15.86 0.30
C ALA A 19 14.21 -17.04 0.53
N ASP A 20 13.13 -17.18 0.35
CA ASP A 20 12.63 -18.31 0.75
C ASP A 20 12.00 -18.99 -0.23
N PRO A 21 12.63 -19.54 -0.95
CA PRO A 21 12.14 -20.34 -1.98
C PRO A 21 11.40 -21.39 -1.28
N ALA A 22 11.77 -21.61 -0.15
CA ALA A 22 11.18 -22.70 0.53
C ALA A 22 9.86 -22.34 1.04
N LEU A 23 9.73 -21.21 1.42
CA LEU A 23 8.55 -20.85 1.97
C LEU A 23 7.50 -20.81 1.01
N PRO A 24 7.80 -20.61 -0.06
CA PRO A 24 6.86 -20.40 -1.09
C PRO A 24 5.75 -21.29 -0.96
N VAL A 25 6.05 -22.21 -0.60
CA VAL A 25 5.23 -23.10 -0.45
C VAL A 25 3.97 -22.74 -0.01
N GLN A 26 3.89 -22.60 0.94
CA GLN A 26 2.74 -22.44 1.53
C GLN A 26 1.91 -21.42 1.10
N GLU A 27 2.36 -20.47 1.03
CA GLU A 27 1.53 -19.43 0.77
C GLU A 27 0.75 -19.58 -0.41
N ASN A 28 1.25 -20.13 -1.32
CA ASN A 28 0.55 -20.17 -2.48
C ASN A 28 -0.76 -20.80 -2.38
N PRO A 29 -0.80 -21.85 -1.95
CA PRO A 29 -2.03 -22.60 -1.91
C PRO A 29 -3.00 -21.78 -1.18
N VAL A 30 -2.50 -21.14 -0.30
CA VAL A 30 -3.33 -20.38 0.49
C VAL A 30 -3.93 -19.36 -0.32
N ALA A 31 -3.15 -18.79 -1.01
CA ALA A 31 -3.58 -17.71 -1.79
C ALA A 31 -4.73 -18.12 -2.62
N ASP A 32 -4.73 -19.28 -3.04
CA ASP A 32 -5.75 -19.66 -3.87
C ASP A 32 -7.01 -19.65 -3.16
N SER A 33 -6.98 -19.83 -1.98
CA SER A 33 -8.16 -19.97 -1.26
C SER A 33 -8.94 -18.72 -1.44
N PRO A 34 -10.10 -18.87 -1.77
CA PRO A 34 -10.94 -17.72 -1.97
C PRO A 34 -11.09 -17.00 -0.67
N SER A 35 -10.83 -17.67 0.35
CA SER A 35 -11.04 -17.01 1.59
C SER A 35 -9.75 -16.40 1.96
N ALA A 36 -9.00 -16.12 1.05
CA ALA A 36 -7.79 -15.53 1.29
C ALA A 36 -7.85 -14.59 2.41
N ALA A 37 -6.82 -14.03 2.76
CA ALA A 37 -6.69 -13.20 3.90
C ALA A 37 -7.73 -12.12 3.99
N SER A 38 -8.33 -12.01 5.11
CA SER A 38 -9.22 -10.91 5.39
C SER A 38 -8.40 -9.83 6.04
N VAL A 39 -8.67 -8.62 5.66
CA VAL A 39 -7.97 -7.48 6.25
C VAL A 39 -8.82 -7.01 7.42
N GLU A 40 -8.21 -6.92 8.60
CA GLU A 40 -8.97 -6.47 9.76
C GLU A 40 -9.35 -5.02 9.62
N ASN A 41 -10.51 -4.68 10.14
CA ASN A 41 -10.98 -3.32 10.06
C ASN A 41 -10.05 -2.39 10.84
N PHE A 42 -9.88 -1.20 10.35
CA PHE A 42 -9.06 -0.22 11.06
C PHE A 42 -9.59 1.17 10.73
N SER A 43 -9.17 2.14 11.52
CA SER A 43 -9.50 3.52 11.21
C SER A 43 -8.23 4.34 11.36
N ALA A 44 -8.13 5.39 10.61
CA ALA A 44 -6.94 6.24 10.64
C ALA A 44 -7.30 7.63 10.15
N ALA A 45 -6.54 8.60 10.60
CA ALA A 45 -6.79 9.99 10.20
C ALA A 45 -6.50 10.15 8.71
N MET A 46 -7.27 10.97 8.06
CA MET A 46 -7.17 11.12 6.61
C MET A 46 -7.35 12.59 6.26
N THR A 47 -6.81 13.00 5.13
CA THR A 47 -6.92 14.38 4.67
C THR A 47 -8.39 14.75 4.54
N GLY A 48 -8.66 16.04 4.51
CA GLY A 48 -10.03 16.52 4.43
C GLY A 48 -10.71 16.51 5.79
N ASP A 49 -9.91 16.46 6.85
CA ASP A 49 -10.42 16.47 8.21
C ASP A 49 -11.37 15.28 8.40
N GLN A 50 -11.00 14.15 7.85
CA GLN A 50 -11.83 12.95 7.89
C GLN A 50 -11.12 11.80 8.57
N THR A 51 -11.84 10.75 8.86
CA THR A 51 -11.27 9.53 9.38
C THR A 51 -11.58 8.43 8.38
N PHE A 52 -10.57 7.70 7.96
CA PHE A 52 -10.77 6.58 7.05
C PHE A 52 -11.23 5.40 7.89
N GLN A 53 -12.35 4.81 7.50
CA GLN A 53 -12.84 3.63 8.17
C GLN A 53 -12.77 2.49 7.18
N PHE A 54 -11.99 1.48 7.50
CA PHE A 54 -11.92 0.33 6.64
C PHE A 54 -12.89 -0.70 7.17
N GLY A 55 -13.73 -1.19 6.34
CA GLY A 55 -14.73 -2.15 6.75
C GLY A 55 -16.04 -1.71 6.14
N GLY A 56 -16.63 -2.53 5.33
CA GLY A 56 -17.88 -2.17 4.73
C GLY A 56 -17.81 -1.00 3.77
N ARG A 57 -16.72 -0.90 3.05
CA ARG A 57 -16.58 0.19 2.08
C ARG A 57 -17.58 -0.05 0.95
N PRO A 58 -18.17 1.00 0.43
CA PRO A 58 -19.13 0.87 -0.66
C PRO A 58 -18.53 0.54 -2.02
N ALA A 59 -17.28 0.82 -2.22
CA ALA A 59 -16.66 0.56 -3.50
C ALA A 59 -16.41 -0.93 -3.67
N LYS A 60 -16.41 -1.40 -4.90
CA LYS A 60 -16.15 -2.82 -5.17
C LYS A 60 -14.75 -3.16 -4.74
N TYR A 61 -13.82 -2.25 -4.96
CA TYR A 61 -12.43 -2.48 -4.59
C TYR A 61 -11.87 -1.22 -3.95
N THR A 62 -10.95 -1.40 -3.04
CA THR A 62 -10.22 -0.29 -2.42
C THR A 62 -8.74 -0.54 -2.70
N VAL A 63 -8.08 0.42 -3.32
CA VAL A 63 -6.66 0.35 -3.62
C VAL A 63 -5.94 1.18 -2.58
N LEU A 64 -5.04 0.53 -1.86
CA LEU A 64 -4.25 1.21 -0.83
C LEU A 64 -2.80 1.17 -1.26
N TYR A 65 -2.19 2.32 -1.55
CA TYR A 65 -0.78 2.30 -1.91
C TYR A 65 0.04 2.96 -0.80
N PHE A 66 1.00 2.19 -0.31
CA PHE A 66 1.88 2.64 0.76
C PHE A 66 3.15 3.19 0.14
N TYR A 67 3.61 4.34 0.61
CA TYR A 67 4.81 4.94 0.08
C TYR A 67 5.65 5.58 1.19
N PRO A 68 6.94 5.69 0.99
CA PRO A 68 7.82 6.15 2.06
C PRO A 68 7.61 7.57 2.57
N LYS A 69 7.44 8.53 1.70
CA LYS A 69 7.39 9.89 2.17
C LYS A 69 6.86 10.88 1.15
N ASP A 70 6.04 11.81 1.61
CA ASP A 70 5.52 12.89 0.77
C ASP A 70 6.68 13.69 0.19
N ASN A 71 6.45 14.24 -0.97
CA ASN A 71 7.38 15.16 -1.62
C ASN A 71 8.73 14.56 -2.04
N THR A 72 8.81 13.26 -2.13
CA THR A 72 10.01 12.62 -2.68
C THR A 72 9.72 12.29 -4.14
N PRO A 73 10.75 12.19 -4.98
CA PRO A 73 10.53 11.99 -6.41
C PRO A 73 9.69 10.77 -6.79
N GLY A 74 10.02 9.64 -6.25
CA GLY A 74 9.28 8.44 -6.60
C GLY A 74 7.85 8.47 -6.12
N CYS A 75 7.64 8.99 -4.92
CA CYS A 75 6.29 9.04 -4.36
C CYS A 75 5.44 10.07 -5.09
N THR A 76 6.07 11.15 -5.54
CA THR A 76 5.37 12.15 -6.31
C THR A 76 4.94 11.55 -7.65
N THR A 77 5.85 10.84 -8.31
CA THR A 77 5.54 10.24 -9.60
C THR A 77 4.42 9.21 -9.46
N GLU A 78 4.49 8.39 -8.44
CA GLU A 78 3.46 7.38 -8.22
C GLU A 78 2.11 8.00 -7.95
N SER A 79 2.07 9.01 -7.09
CA SER A 79 0.82 9.69 -6.76
C SER A 79 0.22 10.37 -7.97
N MET A 80 1.05 10.97 -8.80
CA MET A 80 0.56 11.62 -10.00
C MET A 80 0.02 10.59 -10.99
N ALA A 81 0.61 9.42 -11.04
CA ALA A 81 0.12 8.37 -11.93
C ALA A 81 -1.26 7.89 -11.46
N PHE A 82 -1.44 7.72 -10.17
CA PHE A 82 -2.76 7.36 -9.66
C PHE A 82 -3.75 8.50 -9.91
N ARG A 83 -3.30 9.75 -9.78
CA ARG A 83 -4.16 10.89 -10.05
C ARG A 83 -4.64 10.88 -11.50
N ASP A 84 -3.71 10.66 -12.42
CA ASP A 84 -4.03 10.73 -13.83
C ASP A 84 -4.93 9.58 -14.29
N HIS A 85 -4.90 8.48 -13.57
CA HIS A 85 -5.74 7.33 -13.92
C HIS A 85 -6.96 7.21 -12.99
N HIS A 86 -7.20 8.19 -12.14
CA HIS A 86 -8.23 8.07 -11.11
C HIS A 86 -9.62 7.83 -11.69
N ASP A 87 -9.96 8.52 -12.76
CA ASP A 87 -11.28 8.34 -13.35
C ASP A 87 -11.45 6.90 -13.84
N ALA A 88 -10.39 6.31 -14.36
CA ALA A 88 -10.44 4.93 -14.83
C ALA A 88 -10.62 3.98 -13.66
N PHE A 89 -9.98 4.26 -12.52
CA PHE A 89 -10.17 3.44 -11.34
C PHE A 89 -11.63 3.54 -10.86
N LEU A 90 -12.18 4.73 -10.83
CA LEU A 90 -13.55 4.90 -10.40
C LEU A 90 -14.51 4.18 -11.36
N ALA A 91 -14.24 4.25 -12.65
CA ALA A 91 -15.07 3.56 -13.62
C ALA A 91 -15.01 2.05 -13.44
N ALA A 92 -13.91 1.55 -12.91
CA ALA A 92 -13.74 0.13 -12.65
C ALA A 92 -14.29 -0.26 -11.26
N GLY A 93 -14.82 0.68 -10.52
CA GLY A 93 -15.39 0.40 -9.22
C GLY A 93 -14.39 0.45 -8.08
N ALA A 94 -13.26 1.10 -8.28
CA ALA A 94 -12.22 1.14 -7.25
C ALA A 94 -11.99 2.54 -6.70
N GLU A 95 -11.80 2.62 -5.39
CA GLU A 95 -11.38 3.85 -4.73
C GLU A 95 -9.88 3.73 -4.50
N VAL A 96 -9.17 4.84 -4.47
CA VAL A 96 -7.73 4.85 -4.26
C VAL A 96 -7.38 5.71 -3.06
N TYR A 97 -6.49 5.23 -2.22
CA TYR A 97 -5.99 5.99 -1.07
C TYR A 97 -4.49 5.78 -0.95
N GLY A 98 -3.76 6.83 -0.68
CA GLY A 98 -2.33 6.72 -0.41
C GLY A 98 -2.10 6.72 1.08
N ILE A 99 -1.10 6.00 1.56
CA ILE A 99 -0.79 5.89 2.98
C ILE A 99 0.70 6.05 3.20
N SER A 100 1.05 6.89 4.14
CA SER A 100 2.44 6.97 4.58
C SER A 100 2.46 7.39 6.04
N ARG A 101 3.66 7.48 6.61
CA ARG A 101 3.81 7.88 8.00
C ARG A 101 3.83 9.39 8.16
N ASP A 102 3.65 10.14 7.08
CA ASP A 102 3.67 11.59 7.16
C ASP A 102 2.46 12.12 7.93
N SER A 103 2.58 13.31 8.45
CA SER A 103 1.49 13.92 9.21
C SER A 103 0.37 14.35 8.30
N LEU A 104 -0.79 14.61 8.88
CA LEU A 104 -1.90 15.12 8.10
C LEU A 104 -1.54 16.44 7.44
N ARG A 105 -0.78 17.26 8.14
CA ARG A 105 -0.40 18.55 7.59
C ARG A 105 0.43 18.35 6.32
N SER A 106 1.37 17.43 6.37
CA SER A 106 2.20 17.14 5.22
C SER A 106 1.33 16.61 4.08
N HIS A 107 0.42 15.71 4.40
CA HIS A 107 -0.46 15.13 3.41
C HIS A 107 -1.38 16.17 2.77
N GLU A 108 -1.88 17.12 3.56
CA GLU A 108 -2.74 18.16 2.99
C GLU A 108 -1.95 18.99 1.98
N GLY A 109 -0.72 19.30 2.30
CA GLY A 109 0.13 20.05 1.39
C GLY A 109 0.45 19.27 0.13
N PHE A 110 0.76 18.00 0.30
CA PHE A 110 1.11 17.15 -0.82
C PHE A 110 -0.10 16.96 -1.74
N LYS A 111 -1.26 16.71 -1.16
CA LYS A 111 -2.49 16.55 -1.93
C LYS A 111 -2.79 17.82 -2.70
N SER A 112 -2.70 18.96 -2.05
CA SER A 112 -3.01 20.22 -2.67
C SER A 112 -2.02 20.54 -3.79
N LYS A 113 -0.75 20.30 -3.53
CA LYS A 113 0.28 20.60 -4.50
C LYS A 113 0.12 19.79 -5.78
N LEU A 114 -0.25 18.55 -5.65
CA LEU A 114 -0.38 17.68 -6.80
C LEU A 114 -1.81 17.66 -7.38
N GLY A 115 -2.76 18.23 -6.67
CA GLY A 115 -4.14 18.20 -7.13
C GLY A 115 -4.70 16.79 -7.13
N LEU A 116 -4.43 16.04 -6.06
CA LEU A 116 -4.88 14.66 -6.00
C LEU A 116 -6.39 14.60 -5.77
N PRO A 117 -7.11 13.84 -6.56
CA PRO A 117 -8.56 13.72 -6.42
C PRO A 117 -8.99 12.74 -5.35
N PHE A 118 -8.05 12.13 -4.65
CA PHE A 118 -8.35 11.17 -3.60
C PHE A 118 -7.65 11.61 -2.33
N GLU A 119 -8.00 10.99 -1.22
CA GLU A 119 -7.46 11.39 0.06
C GLU A 119 -6.24 10.57 0.44
N LEU A 120 -5.46 11.11 1.37
CA LEU A 120 -4.26 10.44 1.85
C LEU A 120 -4.45 10.10 3.33
N ILE A 121 -4.06 8.91 3.71
CA ILE A 121 -4.19 8.42 5.08
C ILE A 121 -2.88 8.62 5.81
N SER A 122 -2.95 9.18 7.00
CA SER A 122 -1.78 9.46 7.81
C SER A 122 -1.61 8.36 8.86
N ASP A 123 -0.43 7.74 8.89
CA ASP A 123 -0.17 6.63 9.80
C ASP A 123 1.13 6.86 10.56
N PRO A 124 1.26 7.95 11.30
CA PRO A 124 2.54 8.27 11.96
C PRO A 124 2.95 7.24 13.01
N ASP A 125 2.01 6.53 13.58
CA ASP A 125 2.34 5.52 14.57
C ASP A 125 2.54 4.14 13.95
N GLU A 126 2.52 4.06 12.65
CA GLU A 126 2.79 2.81 11.93
C GLU A 126 1.78 1.70 12.20
N LEU A 127 0.61 2.02 12.67
CA LEU A 127 -0.37 0.98 12.98
C LEU A 127 -0.85 0.28 11.71
N VAL A 128 -1.21 1.04 10.71
CA VAL A 128 -1.66 0.46 9.46
C VAL A 128 -0.49 -0.14 8.70
N CYS A 129 0.65 0.54 8.72
CA CYS A 129 1.84 0.01 8.05
C CYS A 129 2.23 -1.35 8.62
N ASN A 130 2.15 -1.50 9.93
CA ASN A 130 2.48 -2.79 10.53
C ASN A 130 1.40 -3.83 10.24
N GLN A 131 0.16 -3.41 10.17
CA GLN A 131 -0.92 -4.33 9.87
C GLN A 131 -0.71 -4.96 8.48
N PHE A 132 -0.23 -4.18 7.53
CA PHE A 132 0.02 -4.68 6.19
C PHE A 132 1.45 -5.18 5.99
N GLY A 133 2.26 -5.11 7.02
CA GLY A 133 3.62 -5.64 6.95
C GLY A 133 4.54 -4.93 6.00
N VAL A 134 4.40 -3.62 5.86
CA VAL A 134 5.24 -2.89 4.91
C VAL A 134 6.43 -2.17 5.55
N MET A 135 6.60 -2.28 6.85
CA MET A 135 7.77 -1.65 7.47
C MET A 135 8.99 -2.53 7.30
N LYS A 136 10.05 -1.95 6.79
CA LYS A 136 11.27 -2.70 6.51
C LYS A 136 12.50 -1.93 6.99
N ASN A 137 13.55 -2.68 7.28
CA ASN A 137 14.82 -2.08 7.60
C ASN A 137 15.70 -2.26 6.39
N LYS A 138 16.48 -1.28 6.04
CA LYS A 138 17.40 -1.42 4.93
C LYS A 138 18.62 -0.56 5.17
N MET A 139 19.70 -0.88 4.51
CA MET A 139 20.93 -0.14 4.64
C MET A 139 20.93 1.02 3.66
N MET A 140 21.28 2.19 4.14
CA MET A 140 21.34 3.33 3.28
C MET A 140 22.51 4.17 3.72
N TYR A 141 23.48 4.37 2.87
CA TYR A 141 24.68 5.13 3.17
C TYR A 141 25.36 4.59 4.43
N GLY A 142 25.43 3.29 4.55
CA GLY A 142 26.13 2.69 5.66
C GLY A 142 25.37 2.64 6.96
N LYS A 143 24.13 3.08 6.97
CA LYS A 143 23.31 3.08 8.17
C LYS A 143 22.05 2.27 7.95
N GLN A 144 21.58 1.68 9.02
CA GLN A 144 20.34 0.94 8.93
C GLN A 144 19.19 1.92 9.09
N VAL A 145 18.26 1.91 8.17
CA VAL A 145 17.14 2.82 8.17
C VAL A 145 15.85 2.03 8.13
N ARG A 146 14.87 2.47 8.90
CA ARG A 146 13.58 1.83 8.90
C ARG A 146 12.65 2.67 8.04
N GLY A 147 11.93 2.05 7.16
CA GLY A 147 11.03 2.80 6.29
C GLY A 147 9.95 1.93 5.70
N VAL A 148 9.06 2.56 4.97
CA VAL A 148 7.95 1.86 4.33
C VAL A 148 8.42 1.30 2.99
N GLU A 149 8.18 0.02 2.79
CA GLU A 149 8.46 -0.60 1.50
C GLU A 149 7.29 -0.25 0.59
N ARG A 150 7.55 0.35 -0.55
CA ARG A 150 6.50 0.76 -1.47
C ARG A 150 5.68 -0.45 -1.87
N SER A 151 4.41 -0.43 -1.57
CA SER A 151 3.55 -1.58 -1.77
C SER A 151 2.14 -1.13 -2.11
N THR A 152 1.41 -1.92 -2.84
CA THR A 152 0.02 -1.61 -3.15
C THR A 152 -0.84 -2.84 -2.89
N PHE A 153 -1.99 -2.63 -2.31
CA PHE A 153 -2.90 -3.70 -1.98
C PHE A 153 -4.28 -3.39 -2.55
N VAL A 154 -4.94 -4.41 -3.08
CA VAL A 154 -6.31 -4.25 -3.56
C VAL A 154 -7.19 -5.14 -2.70
N VAL A 155 -8.20 -4.54 -2.09
CA VAL A 155 -9.09 -5.24 -1.17
C VAL A 155 -10.49 -5.14 -1.72
N ASP A 156 -11.27 -6.22 -1.63
CA ASP A 156 -12.62 -6.19 -2.18
C ASP A 156 -13.63 -5.62 -1.17
N ALA A 157 -14.89 -5.56 -1.56
CA ALA A 157 -15.91 -4.97 -0.72
C ALA A 157 -16.16 -5.76 0.57
N HIS A 158 -15.70 -6.99 0.61
CA HIS A 158 -15.87 -7.81 1.79
C HIS A 158 -14.63 -7.79 2.69
N GLY A 159 -13.69 -6.95 2.38
CA GLY A 159 -12.49 -6.85 3.20
C GLY A 159 -11.45 -7.91 2.91
N ARG A 160 -11.56 -8.60 1.79
CA ARG A 160 -10.56 -9.62 1.46
C ARG A 160 -9.48 -9.07 0.56
N LEU A 161 -8.24 -9.42 0.85
CA LEU A 161 -7.13 -8.98 0.05
C LEU A 161 -7.10 -9.81 -1.23
N VAL A 162 -7.32 -9.18 -2.36
CA VAL A 162 -7.36 -9.90 -3.62
C VAL A 162 -6.07 -9.80 -4.42
N LYS A 163 -5.24 -8.83 -4.13
CA LYS A 163 -3.96 -8.72 -4.83
C LYS A 163 -3.03 -7.82 -4.05
N GLU A 164 -1.74 -8.13 -4.09
CA GLU A 164 -0.77 -7.25 -3.48
C GLU A 164 0.48 -7.19 -4.33
N TRP A 165 1.16 -6.06 -4.32
CA TRP A 165 2.44 -5.87 -4.95
C TRP A 165 3.37 -5.30 -3.89
N ARG A 166 4.49 -5.93 -3.64
CA ARG A 166 5.44 -5.47 -2.64
C ARG A 166 6.77 -5.13 -3.29
N GLY A 167 7.49 -4.18 -2.70
CA GLY A 167 8.77 -3.78 -3.26
C GLY A 167 8.61 -3.20 -4.64
N VAL A 168 7.61 -2.36 -4.82
CA VAL A 168 7.23 -1.85 -6.11
C VAL A 168 8.19 -0.85 -6.71
N LYS A 169 8.41 -0.96 -7.99
CA LYS A 169 9.12 0.06 -8.74
C LYS A 169 8.05 0.91 -9.39
N VAL A 170 8.25 2.19 -9.39
CA VAL A 170 7.21 3.10 -9.82
C VAL A 170 6.81 2.97 -11.29
N ASN A 171 7.77 2.69 -12.15
CA ASN A 171 7.46 2.61 -13.58
C ASN A 171 6.38 1.59 -13.89
N ASP A 172 5.38 2.04 -14.61
CA ASP A 172 4.30 1.18 -15.05
C ASP A 172 3.49 0.47 -13.96
N HIS A 173 3.79 0.76 -12.71
CA HIS A 173 3.09 0.07 -11.63
C HIS A 173 1.61 0.41 -11.61
N VAL A 174 1.27 1.68 -11.74
CA VAL A 174 -0.11 2.11 -11.63
C VAL A 174 -0.93 1.49 -12.77
N ASP A 175 -0.31 1.38 -13.95
CA ASP A 175 -1.00 0.75 -15.06
C ASP A 175 -1.29 -0.71 -14.76
N GLU A 176 -0.36 -1.37 -14.09
CA GLU A 176 -0.53 -2.76 -13.71
C GLU A 176 -1.68 -2.91 -12.73
N VAL A 177 -1.75 -2.02 -11.76
CA VAL A 177 -2.82 -2.06 -10.77
C VAL A 177 -4.16 -1.84 -11.45
N LEU A 178 -4.22 -0.86 -12.35
CA LEU A 178 -5.45 -0.54 -13.04
C LEU A 178 -5.91 -1.73 -13.90
N GLU A 179 -4.99 -2.35 -14.61
CA GLU A 179 -5.35 -3.48 -15.44
C GLU A 179 -5.89 -4.62 -14.58
N PHE A 180 -5.30 -4.83 -13.43
CA PHE A 180 -5.79 -5.88 -12.55
C PHE A 180 -7.22 -5.58 -12.12
N VAL A 181 -7.48 -4.35 -11.69
CA VAL A 181 -8.81 -4.00 -11.20
C VAL A 181 -9.83 -4.11 -12.33
N LYS A 182 -9.46 -3.69 -13.53
CA LYS A 182 -10.38 -3.76 -14.66
C LYS A 182 -10.70 -5.19 -15.06
N SER A 183 -9.81 -6.10 -14.79
CA SER A 183 -10.03 -7.49 -15.18
C SER A 183 -10.89 -8.25 -14.17
N GLN A 184 -11.22 -7.66 -13.06
CA GLN A 184 -12.02 -8.34 -12.05
C GLN A 184 -13.50 -8.17 -12.34
N PRO A 185 -14.33 -9.12 -11.93
CA PRO A 185 -15.77 -9.06 -12.23
C PRO A 185 -16.49 -7.94 -11.51
#